data_a45f9a9da137633e7b32f8a66290a0b4
#
_entry.id   a45f9a9da137633e7b32f8a66290a0b4
#
_cell.length_a   1.000
_cell.length_b   1.000
_cell.length_c   1.000
_cell.angle_alpha   90.00
_cell.angle_beta   90.00
_cell.angle_gamma   90.00
#
_symmetry.space_group_name_H-M   'P 1'
#
loop_
_entity.id
_entity.type
_entity.pdbx_description
1 polymer ?
#
loop_
_entity_poly.entity_id
_entity_poly.type
_entity_poly.pdbx_seq_one_letter_code
_entity_poly.pdbx_strand_id
1 'polypeptide(L)'
;MRKEVLKEPTFEKEIAVMIRVSKSMDEMREQLRAYHDNDIAQSLKYLNRAERNLLYSGLDAKWLAEIMSYVDDPAPYIEEIGIDKLAEIILSLIHI
;
A
#
# COMPACT_ATOMS: atom_id res chain seq x y z
N MET A 1 -25.78 -15.61 -15.92
CA MET A 1 -25.24 -15.26 -15.51
C MET A 1 -24.72 -14.35 -15.18
N ARG A 2 -24.45 -14.05 -14.82
CA ARG A 2 -24.06 -13.31 -14.44
C ARG A 2 -23.11 -12.61 -14.38
N LYS A 3 -23.21 -11.64 -14.49
CA LYS A 3 -22.51 -10.73 -14.58
C LYS A 3 -21.57 -10.48 -13.63
N GLU A 4 -21.73 -10.59 -12.49
CA GLU A 4 -20.76 -10.43 -11.50
C GLU A 4 -19.65 -11.35 -11.73
N VAL A 5 -19.87 -12.41 -12.36
CA VAL A 5 -18.77 -13.26 -12.72
C VAL A 5 -17.85 -12.58 -13.67
N LEU A 6 -18.32 -11.50 -14.27
CA LEU A 6 -17.49 -10.76 -15.18
C LEU A 6 -16.79 -9.60 -14.52
N LYS A 7 -16.90 -9.52 -13.20
CA LYS A 7 -16.17 -8.48 -12.52
C LYS A 7 -14.71 -8.61 -12.78
N GLU A 8 -14.07 -7.48 -12.83
CA GLU A 8 -12.65 -7.46 -12.98
C GLU A 8 -12.00 -8.15 -11.83
N PRO A 9 -10.90 -8.84 -12.07
CA PRO A 9 -10.15 -9.41 -10.95
C PRO A 9 -9.73 -8.31 -10.03
N THR A 10 -9.77 -8.60 -8.74
CA THR A 10 -9.33 -7.65 -7.76
C THR A 10 -7.86 -7.86 -7.53
N PHE A 11 -7.05 -6.93 -7.95
CA PHE A 11 -5.62 -7.03 -7.75
C PHE A 11 -5.24 -6.87 -6.30
N GLU A 12 -6.14 -6.31 -5.49
CA GLU A 12 -5.82 -6.04 -4.10
C GLU A 12 -5.50 -7.30 -3.31
N LYS A 13 -6.21 -8.39 -3.57
CA LYS A 13 -5.91 -9.64 -2.89
C LYS A 13 -4.62 -10.25 -3.39
N GLU A 14 -4.41 -10.14 -4.69
CA GLU A 14 -3.19 -10.64 -5.30
C GLU A 14 -1.98 -9.90 -4.73
N ILE A 15 -2.11 -8.59 -4.59
CA ILE A 15 -1.04 -7.78 -4.02
C ILE A 15 -0.75 -8.19 -2.59
N ALA A 16 -1.81 -8.43 -1.79
CA ALA A 16 -1.63 -8.84 -0.42
C ALA A 16 -0.85 -10.15 -0.33
N VAL A 17 -1.19 -11.11 -1.18
CA VAL A 17 -0.46 -12.37 -1.20
C VAL A 17 0.99 -12.14 -1.60
N MET A 18 1.21 -11.33 -2.60
CA MET A 18 2.56 -11.05 -3.06
C MET A 18 3.41 -10.42 -1.97
N ILE A 19 2.84 -9.47 -1.22
CA ILE A 19 3.56 -8.86 -0.11
C ILE A 19 3.91 -9.91 0.93
N ARG A 20 2.96 -10.80 1.22
CA ARG A 20 3.13 -11.80 2.25
C ARG A 20 4.23 -12.79 1.91
N VAL A 21 4.40 -13.13 0.63
CA VAL A 21 5.37 -14.12 0.23
C VAL A 21 6.68 -13.53 -0.28
N SER A 22 6.79 -12.22 -0.33
CA SER A 22 8.03 -11.59 -0.77
C SER A 22 9.16 -11.92 0.19
N LYS A 23 10.34 -12.14 -0.36
CA LYS A 23 11.47 -12.59 0.43
C LYS A 23 12.38 -11.45 0.85
N SER A 24 12.21 -10.27 0.28
CA SER A 24 13.01 -9.12 0.64
C SER A 24 12.23 -7.86 0.32
N MET A 25 12.67 -6.76 0.91
CA MET A 25 12.06 -5.45 0.60
C MET A 25 12.29 -5.07 -0.85
N ASP A 26 13.46 -5.40 -1.39
CA ASP A 26 13.73 -5.09 -2.80
C ASP A 26 12.78 -5.83 -3.71
N GLU A 27 12.57 -7.10 -3.44
CA GLU A 27 11.65 -7.89 -4.25
C GLU A 27 10.24 -7.34 -4.15
N MET A 28 9.82 -7.00 -2.94
CA MET A 28 8.48 -6.46 -2.73
C MET A 28 8.30 -5.17 -3.53
N ARG A 29 9.24 -4.25 -3.41
CA ARG A 29 9.14 -2.98 -4.13
C ARG A 29 9.11 -3.18 -5.63
N GLU A 30 9.95 -4.08 -6.12
CA GLU A 30 10.02 -4.31 -7.55
C GLU A 30 8.69 -4.84 -8.09
N GLN A 31 8.08 -5.76 -7.35
CA GLN A 31 6.81 -6.32 -7.79
C GLN A 31 5.67 -5.33 -7.66
N LEU A 32 5.72 -4.48 -6.63
CA LEU A 32 4.67 -3.47 -6.46
C LEU A 32 4.65 -2.46 -7.59
N ARG A 33 5.78 -2.25 -8.26
CA ARG A 33 5.82 -1.28 -9.35
C ARG A 33 4.94 -1.70 -10.52
N ALA A 34 4.54 -2.94 -10.60
CA ALA A 34 3.68 -3.42 -11.67
C ALA A 34 2.21 -3.08 -11.43
N TYR A 35 1.87 -2.58 -10.25
CA TYR A 35 0.49 -2.32 -9.88
C TYR A 35 0.23 -0.84 -9.75
N HIS A 36 -1.03 -0.47 -9.94
CA HIS A 36 -1.46 0.91 -9.73
C HIS A 36 -1.50 1.22 -8.25
N ASP A 37 -1.19 2.45 -7.89
CA ASP A 37 -1.19 2.85 -6.48
C ASP A 37 -2.55 2.64 -5.82
N ASN A 38 -3.63 2.84 -6.57
CA ASN A 38 -4.95 2.60 -6.03
C ASN A 38 -5.14 1.14 -5.63
N ASP A 39 -4.64 0.22 -6.43
CA ASP A 39 -4.77 -1.20 -6.11
C ASP A 39 -3.95 -1.55 -4.89
N ILE A 40 -2.77 -0.95 -4.75
CA ILE A 40 -1.97 -1.16 -3.55
C ILE A 40 -2.70 -0.61 -2.33
N ALA A 41 -3.29 0.57 -2.46
CA ALA A 41 -4.05 1.17 -1.36
C ALA A 41 -5.18 0.25 -0.92
N GLN A 42 -5.90 -0.32 -1.87
CA GLN A 42 -7.02 -1.20 -1.53
C GLN A 42 -6.56 -2.53 -0.94
N SER A 43 -5.31 -2.91 -1.17
CA SER A 43 -4.80 -4.16 -0.62
C SER A 43 -4.54 -4.07 0.89
N LEU A 44 -4.45 -2.87 1.43
CA LEU A 44 -4.11 -2.68 2.84
C LEU A 44 -5.09 -3.39 3.76
N LYS A 45 -6.36 -3.43 3.40
CA LYS A 45 -7.37 -4.04 4.26
C LYS A 45 -7.25 -5.56 4.31
N TYR A 46 -6.48 -6.16 3.41
CA TYR A 46 -6.27 -7.60 3.41
C TYR A 46 -4.97 -8.00 4.10
N LEU A 47 -4.23 -7.03 4.63
CA LEU A 47 -2.97 -7.28 5.31
C LEU A 47 -3.18 -7.14 6.81
N ASN A 48 -2.40 -7.91 7.57
CA ASN A 48 -2.38 -7.69 9.02
C ASN A 48 -1.40 -6.55 9.32
N ARG A 49 -1.33 -6.17 10.58
CA ARG A 49 -0.53 -5.01 10.95
C ARG A 49 0.95 -5.20 10.64
N ALA A 50 1.47 -6.40 10.90
CA ALA A 50 2.89 -6.65 10.64
C ALA A 50 3.19 -6.54 9.15
N GLU A 51 2.29 -7.03 8.33
CA GLU A 51 2.46 -6.94 6.88
C GLU A 51 2.37 -5.51 6.40
N ARG A 52 1.44 -4.74 6.96
CA ARG A 52 1.35 -3.32 6.61
C ARG A 52 2.61 -2.56 7.03
N ASN A 53 3.18 -2.93 8.17
CA ASN A 53 4.41 -2.28 8.61
C ASN A 53 5.57 -2.55 7.66
N LEU A 54 5.61 -3.73 7.07
CA LEU A 54 6.62 -4.00 6.05
C LEU A 54 6.47 -3.02 4.88
N LEU A 55 5.24 -2.76 4.49
CA LEU A 55 4.98 -1.83 3.42
C LEU A 55 5.39 -0.43 3.80
N TYR A 56 5.00 0.02 4.98
CA TYR A 56 5.35 1.36 5.44
C TYR A 56 6.87 1.56 5.49
N SER A 57 7.58 0.53 5.93
CA SER A 57 9.03 0.62 6.03
C SER A 57 9.72 0.53 4.70
N GLY A 58 9.14 -0.25 3.80
CA GLY A 58 9.80 -0.56 2.54
C GLY A 58 9.62 0.47 1.45
N LEU A 59 8.58 1.30 1.53
CA LEU A 59 8.31 2.29 0.50
C LEU A 59 8.82 3.65 0.95
N ASP A 60 9.27 4.45 -0.01
CA ASP A 60 9.69 5.79 0.37
C ASP A 60 8.46 6.65 0.67
N ALA A 61 8.71 7.80 1.28
CA ALA A 61 7.64 8.64 1.78
C ALA A 61 6.75 9.14 0.66
N LYS A 62 7.33 9.49 -0.48
CA LYS A 62 6.54 10.01 -1.58
C LYS A 62 5.59 8.96 -2.14
N TRP A 63 6.10 7.75 -2.34
CA TRP A 63 5.28 6.68 -2.86
C TRP A 63 4.16 6.33 -1.87
N LEU A 64 4.51 6.26 -0.59
CA LEU A 64 3.52 5.95 0.44
C LEU A 64 2.45 7.02 0.51
N ALA A 65 2.83 8.28 0.36
CA ALA A 65 1.86 9.38 0.34
C ALA A 65 0.91 9.24 -0.84
N GLU A 66 1.42 8.86 -1.99
CA GLU A 66 0.59 8.67 -3.17
C GLU A 66 -0.40 7.53 -2.97
N ILE A 67 0.05 6.45 -2.37
CA ILE A 67 -0.84 5.33 -2.07
C ILE A 67 -1.92 5.76 -1.10
N MET A 68 -1.54 6.48 -0.04
CA MET A 68 -2.51 6.92 0.96
C MET A 68 -3.56 7.86 0.41
N SER A 69 -3.25 8.56 -0.67
CA SER A 69 -4.22 9.46 -1.27
C SER A 69 -5.42 8.72 -1.86
N TYR A 70 -5.30 7.43 -2.07
CA TYR A 70 -6.41 6.62 -2.58
C TYR A 70 -7.19 5.90 -1.48
N VAL A 71 -6.80 6.06 -0.23
CA VAL A 71 -7.48 5.41 0.89
C VAL A 71 -8.59 6.31 1.37
N ASP A 72 -9.82 5.76 1.44
CA ASP A 72 -10.98 6.55 1.83
C ASP A 72 -10.89 7.05 3.25
N ASP A 73 -10.43 6.21 4.16
CA ASP A 73 -10.29 6.60 5.56
C ASP A 73 -8.91 6.22 6.01
N PRO A 74 -7.93 7.10 5.81
CA PRO A 74 -6.55 6.75 6.09
C PRO A 74 -6.17 6.85 7.56
N ALA A 75 -7.04 7.38 8.42
CA ALA A 75 -6.67 7.65 9.81
C ALA A 75 -6.10 6.42 10.54
N PRO A 76 -6.72 5.24 10.45
CA PRO A 76 -6.15 4.08 11.15
C PRO A 76 -4.75 3.73 10.66
N TYR A 77 -4.50 3.89 9.38
CA TYR A 77 -3.18 3.57 8.83
C TYR A 77 -2.16 4.62 9.20
N ILE A 78 -2.59 5.88 9.23
CA ILE A 78 -1.70 6.95 9.64
C ILE A 78 -1.22 6.75 11.06
N GLU A 79 -2.11 6.27 11.93
CA GLU A 79 -1.72 5.98 13.30
C GLU A 79 -0.69 4.87 13.39
N GLU A 80 -0.76 3.91 12.46
CA GLU A 80 0.19 2.81 12.46
C GLU A 80 1.57 3.21 11.97
N ILE A 81 1.64 4.22 11.10
CA ILE A 81 2.86 4.51 10.38
C ILE A 81 3.98 5.00 11.28
N GLY A 82 3.64 5.75 12.32
CA GLY A 82 4.66 6.23 13.22
C GLY A 82 5.14 7.61 12.85
N ILE A 83 5.67 8.28 13.85
CA ILE A 83 5.92 9.70 13.75
C ILE A 83 7.03 10.07 12.77
N ASP A 84 8.11 9.30 12.76
CA ASP A 84 9.24 9.64 11.89
C ASP A 84 8.86 9.52 10.42
N LYS A 85 8.20 8.43 10.07
CA LYS A 85 7.80 8.22 8.69
C LYS A 85 6.72 9.21 8.31
N LEU A 86 5.82 9.51 9.22
CA LEU A 86 4.76 10.46 8.96
C LEU A 86 5.35 11.85 8.69
N ALA A 87 6.37 12.23 9.42
CA ALA A 87 7.03 13.50 9.17
C ALA A 87 7.62 13.55 7.77
N GLU A 88 8.23 12.45 7.33
CA GLU A 88 8.75 12.38 5.98
C GLU A 88 7.66 12.52 4.93
N ILE A 89 6.52 11.89 5.18
CA ILE A 89 5.39 11.97 4.27
C ILE A 89 4.91 13.41 4.16
N ILE A 90 4.76 14.09 5.29
CA ILE A 90 4.31 15.47 5.30
C ILE A 90 5.26 16.36 4.55
N LEU A 91 6.56 16.20 4.79
CA LEU A 91 7.56 16.98 4.09
C LEU A 91 7.50 16.73 2.59
N SER A 92 7.26 15.50 2.21
CA SER A 92 7.14 15.15 0.81
C SER A 92 5.97 15.86 0.14
N LEU A 93 4.87 16.00 0.88
CA LEU A 93 3.66 16.62 0.34
C LEU A 93 3.78 18.13 0.21
N ILE A 94 4.52 18.76 1.10
CA ILE A 94 4.61 20.23 1.10
C ILE A 94 5.87 20.71 0.39
N HIS A 95 6.73 19.81 -0.01
CA HIS A 95 7.94 20.18 -0.74
C HIS A 95 7.58 20.44 -2.18
N ILE A 96 7.86 21.61 -2.63
CA ILE A 96 7.50 21.99 -4.00
C ILE A 96 8.71 22.36 -4.81
#